data_cab5b99affba0a14404e5c2a7cdd6c0b
#
_entry.id   cab5b99affba0a14404e5c2a7cdd6c0b
#
_cell.length_a   1.000
_cell.length_b   1.000
_cell.length_c   1.000
_cell.angle_alpha   90.00
_cell.angle_beta   90.00
_cell.angle_gamma   90.00
#
_symmetry.space_group_name_H-M   'P 1'
#
loop_
_entity.id
_entity.type
_entity.pdbx_description
1 polymer ?
#
loop_
_entity_poly.entity_id
_entity_poly.type
_entity_poly.pdbx_seq_one_letter_code
_entity_poly.pdbx_strand_id
1 'polypeptide(L)'
;AADNLRTADDTDIFNGALDRYNWEYEGMREIYVPYNNYRIGEQGTPYSEILGISHLNPDLTRWELHRVHVVEATLKEGERHIYGKRRFYVDADSWNTLLLDQYDGRGELWRVTMGLAKNYYELPGVWTVLDVYHDLQARRYHVLGLDTEEGSTRKFTNDVPNRRYFSPASLRRRSVR
;
A
#
# COMPACT_ATOMS: atom_id res chain seq x y z
N ALA A 1 13.51 4.60 -7.32
CA ALA A 1 13.34 4.70 -5.87
C ALA A 1 13.36 3.30 -5.26
N ALA A 2 13.69 3.19 -3.97
CA ALA A 2 13.67 1.93 -3.22
C ALA A 2 14.40 0.76 -3.93
N ASP A 3 15.58 1.03 -4.47
CA ASP A 3 16.43 0.06 -5.16
C ASP A 3 15.70 -0.73 -6.26
N ASN A 4 14.85 -0.04 -7.00
CA ASN A 4 13.95 -0.58 -8.03
C ASN A 4 12.90 -1.59 -7.54
N LEU A 5 12.64 -1.70 -6.23
CA LEU A 5 11.61 -2.58 -5.69
C LEU A 5 10.19 -2.03 -5.85
N ARG A 6 10.05 -0.74 -6.12
CA ARG A 6 8.78 -0.10 -6.48
C ARG A 6 8.98 1.08 -7.44
N THR A 7 7.92 1.48 -8.12
CA THR A 7 7.86 2.70 -8.92
C THR A 7 7.22 3.85 -8.13
N ALA A 8 7.19 5.05 -8.69
CA ALA A 8 6.44 6.16 -8.11
C ALA A 8 4.93 5.89 -8.12
N ASP A 9 4.46 5.15 -9.13
CA ASP A 9 3.05 4.75 -9.28
C ASP A 9 2.58 3.75 -8.22
N ASP A 10 3.51 3.12 -7.49
CA ASP A 10 3.20 2.15 -6.42
C ASP A 10 3.05 2.82 -5.04
N THR A 11 3.08 4.15 -4.96
CA THR A 11 2.83 4.87 -3.70
C THR A 11 1.39 4.66 -3.26
N ASP A 12 1.17 4.40 -1.96
CA ASP A 12 -0.13 4.07 -1.38
C ASP A 12 -0.84 2.94 -2.17
N ILE A 13 -0.09 1.87 -2.48
CA ILE A 13 -0.45 0.73 -3.32
C ILE A 13 -0.59 1.11 -4.80
N PHE A 14 -1.27 2.20 -5.12
CA PHE A 14 -1.39 2.71 -6.48
C PHE A 14 -1.67 4.21 -6.51
N ASN A 15 -0.78 4.95 -7.18
CA ASN A 15 -0.90 6.38 -7.45
C ASN A 15 -0.53 6.70 -8.90
N GLY A 16 -0.86 5.79 -9.81
CA GLY A 16 -0.59 5.94 -11.25
C GLY A 16 -1.67 6.70 -11.99
N ALA A 17 -1.35 7.12 -13.21
CA ALA A 17 -2.30 7.75 -14.12
C ALA A 17 -3.30 6.72 -14.65
N LEU A 18 -4.59 6.92 -14.39
CA LEU A 18 -5.65 5.97 -14.74
C LEU A 18 -5.84 5.83 -16.26
N ASP A 19 -5.55 6.85 -17.02
CA ASP A 19 -5.73 6.93 -18.46
C ASP A 19 -4.74 6.05 -19.26
N ARG A 20 -3.66 5.59 -18.64
CA ARG A 20 -2.69 4.67 -19.25
C ARG A 20 -3.18 3.23 -19.40
N TYR A 21 -4.28 2.87 -18.73
CA TYR A 21 -4.75 1.49 -18.64
C TYR A 21 -6.14 1.32 -19.21
N ASN A 22 -6.40 0.13 -19.73
CA ASN A 22 -7.73 -0.41 -19.94
C ASN A 22 -8.12 -1.12 -18.64
N TRP A 23 -9.27 -0.76 -18.08
CA TRP A 23 -9.76 -1.26 -16.80
C TRP A 23 -10.90 -2.24 -17.02
N GLU A 24 -10.85 -3.37 -16.34
CA GLU A 24 -11.89 -4.38 -16.36
C GLU A 24 -12.28 -4.77 -14.93
N TYR A 25 -13.57 -4.83 -14.67
CA TYR A 25 -14.10 -5.31 -13.40
C TYR A 25 -14.43 -6.79 -13.50
N GLU A 26 -13.72 -7.64 -12.76
CA GLU A 26 -13.86 -9.08 -12.76
C GLU A 26 -14.87 -9.62 -11.73
N GLY A 27 -15.56 -8.74 -11.04
CA GLY A 27 -16.56 -9.11 -10.02
C GLY A 27 -15.98 -9.22 -8.62
N MET A 28 -16.80 -9.79 -7.72
CA MET A 28 -16.42 -9.98 -6.31
C MET A 28 -15.83 -11.37 -6.08
N ARG A 29 -14.91 -11.45 -5.12
CA ARG A 29 -14.33 -12.70 -4.62
C ARG A 29 -14.23 -12.66 -3.10
N GLU A 30 -14.23 -13.83 -2.48
CA GLU A 30 -13.85 -14.00 -1.07
C GLU A 30 -12.43 -14.53 -1.02
N ILE A 31 -11.54 -13.72 -0.41
CA ILE A 31 -10.12 -14.06 -0.27
C ILE A 31 -9.61 -13.64 1.10
N TYR A 32 -8.51 -14.23 1.54
CA TYR A 32 -7.81 -13.75 2.71
C TYR A 32 -7.02 -12.48 2.37
N VAL A 33 -7.22 -11.44 3.17
CA VAL A 33 -6.56 -10.14 3.05
C VAL A 33 -5.89 -9.75 4.37
N PRO A 34 -4.80 -8.99 4.36
CA PRO A 34 -4.17 -8.51 5.59
C PRO A 34 -5.05 -7.42 6.23
N TYR A 35 -5.73 -7.76 7.33
CA TYR A 35 -6.69 -6.88 7.98
C TYR A 35 -6.58 -6.92 9.51
N ASN A 36 -6.93 -5.82 10.18
CA ASN A 36 -6.81 -5.66 11.64
C ASN A 36 -5.41 -5.95 12.17
N ASN A 37 -4.40 -5.44 11.47
CA ASN A 37 -2.99 -5.67 11.75
C ASN A 37 -2.47 -4.79 12.90
N TYR A 38 -3.07 -4.94 14.09
CA TYR A 38 -2.73 -4.13 15.28
C TYR A 38 -1.34 -4.46 15.83
N ARG A 39 -0.97 -5.74 15.88
CA ARG A 39 0.28 -6.21 16.50
C ARG A 39 1.52 -5.69 15.78
N ILE A 40 1.53 -5.77 14.44
CA ILE A 40 2.66 -5.31 13.65
C ILE A 40 2.87 -3.79 13.68
N GLY A 41 1.81 -3.03 13.99
CA GLY A 41 1.84 -1.58 14.14
C GLY A 41 1.84 -1.11 15.59
N GLU A 42 2.12 -2.00 16.56
CA GLU A 42 2.17 -1.65 17.97
C GLU A 42 3.46 -0.88 18.29
N GLN A 43 3.32 0.25 18.96
CA GLN A 43 4.45 1.08 19.36
C GLN A 43 5.41 0.32 20.27
N GLY A 44 6.70 0.45 19.99
CA GLY A 44 7.76 -0.25 20.70
C GLY A 44 8.10 -1.63 20.15
N THR A 45 7.34 -2.14 19.16
CA THR A 45 7.72 -3.38 18.46
C THR A 45 9.00 -3.14 17.65
N PRO A 46 10.11 -3.85 17.93
CA PRO A 46 11.36 -3.65 17.23
C PRO A 46 11.28 -3.97 15.74
N TYR A 47 11.91 -3.17 14.90
CA TYR A 47 11.98 -3.46 13.46
C TYR A 47 12.61 -4.82 13.17
N SER A 48 13.56 -5.25 13.99
CA SER A 48 14.18 -6.59 13.90
C SER A 48 13.21 -7.74 14.17
N GLU A 49 12.12 -7.50 14.90
CA GLU A 49 11.04 -8.47 15.11
C GLU A 49 10.05 -8.48 13.96
N ILE A 50 9.79 -7.30 13.35
CA ILE A 50 8.89 -7.15 12.22
C ILE A 50 9.48 -7.71 10.93
N LEU A 51 10.77 -7.41 10.67
CA LEU A 51 11.43 -7.68 9.40
C LEU A 51 12.16 -9.03 9.43
N GLY A 52 11.69 -10.00 8.66
CA GLY A 52 12.40 -11.23 8.37
C GLY A 52 13.31 -11.12 7.14
N ILE A 53 14.02 -12.19 6.81
CA ILE A 53 15.00 -12.20 5.70
C ILE A 53 14.32 -11.98 4.34
N SER A 54 13.15 -12.58 4.10
CA SER A 54 12.45 -12.57 2.82
C SER A 54 10.97 -12.18 2.91
N HIS A 55 10.45 -12.01 4.12
CA HIS A 55 9.07 -11.63 4.39
C HIS A 55 8.94 -11.03 5.79
N LEU A 56 7.82 -10.38 6.08
CA LEU A 56 7.47 -9.95 7.43
C LEU A 56 7.28 -11.15 8.36
N ASN A 57 7.45 -10.92 9.66
CA ASN A 57 7.15 -11.93 10.67
C ASN A 57 5.65 -12.30 10.63
N PRO A 58 5.31 -13.55 10.27
CA PRO A 58 3.91 -13.96 10.14
C PRO A 58 3.15 -13.96 11.47
N ASP A 59 3.83 -14.10 12.61
CA ASP A 59 3.21 -14.10 13.93
C ASP A 59 2.67 -12.72 14.33
N LEU A 60 3.15 -11.67 13.68
CA LEU A 60 2.69 -10.29 13.87
C LEU A 60 1.62 -9.88 12.87
N THR A 61 1.46 -10.64 11.77
CA THR A 61 0.47 -10.33 10.74
C THR A 61 -0.85 -11.01 11.01
N ARG A 62 -1.95 -10.37 10.61
CA ARG A 62 -3.29 -10.92 10.69
C ARG A 62 -3.96 -10.93 9.33
N TRP A 63 -4.64 -12.03 9.02
CA TRP A 63 -5.36 -12.25 7.78
C TRP A 63 -6.82 -12.59 8.09
N GLU A 64 -7.73 -11.97 7.36
CA GLU A 64 -9.17 -12.19 7.50
C GLU A 64 -9.79 -12.50 6.14
N LEU A 65 -10.85 -13.33 6.14
CA LEU A 65 -11.62 -13.61 4.94
C LEU A 65 -12.54 -12.44 4.65
N HIS A 66 -12.30 -11.73 3.56
CA HIS A 66 -13.10 -10.57 3.13
C HIS A 66 -13.62 -10.76 1.72
N ARG A 67 -14.71 -10.05 1.43
CA ARG A 67 -15.16 -9.83 0.06
C ARG A 67 -14.37 -8.69 -0.54
N VAL A 68 -13.84 -8.92 -1.73
CA VAL A 68 -13.08 -7.93 -2.47
C VAL A 68 -13.64 -7.75 -3.87
N HIS A 69 -13.59 -6.53 -4.37
CA HIS A 69 -13.77 -6.25 -5.79
C HIS A 69 -12.46 -6.52 -6.50
N VAL A 70 -12.50 -7.35 -7.53
CA VAL A 70 -11.32 -7.63 -8.37
C VAL A 70 -11.37 -6.74 -9.59
N VAL A 71 -10.33 -5.93 -9.78
CA VAL A 71 -10.20 -5.00 -10.91
C VAL A 71 -8.88 -5.26 -11.61
N GLU A 72 -8.92 -5.48 -12.90
CA GLU A 72 -7.72 -5.65 -13.74
C GLU A 72 -7.43 -4.37 -14.53
N ALA A 73 -6.15 -3.99 -14.61
CA ALA A 73 -5.65 -2.87 -15.38
C ALA A 73 -4.59 -3.36 -16.34
N THR A 74 -4.89 -3.36 -17.63
CA THR A 74 -3.95 -3.73 -18.70
C THR A 74 -3.40 -2.46 -19.35
N LEU A 75 -2.08 -2.37 -19.48
CA LEU A 75 -1.42 -1.22 -20.11
C LEU A 75 -1.88 -1.07 -21.56
N LYS A 76 -2.28 0.14 -21.95
CA LYS A 76 -2.72 0.43 -23.31
C LYS A 76 -1.57 0.30 -24.31
N GLU A 77 -1.90 -0.04 -25.55
CA GLU A 77 -0.96 -0.02 -26.66
C GLU A 77 -0.36 1.37 -26.83
N GLY A 78 0.96 1.43 -27.02
CA GLY A 78 1.71 2.69 -27.12
C GLY A 78 2.15 3.29 -25.80
N GLU A 79 1.54 2.90 -24.67
CA GLU A 79 1.98 3.32 -23.35
C GLU A 79 3.19 2.52 -22.86
N ARG A 80 3.99 3.12 -21.96
CA ARG A 80 5.19 2.49 -21.41
C ARG A 80 5.14 2.43 -19.89
N HIS A 81 5.22 1.22 -19.37
CA HIS A 81 5.41 0.94 -17.94
C HIS A 81 6.17 -0.37 -17.76
N ILE A 82 6.79 -0.57 -16.60
CA ILE A 82 7.46 -1.84 -16.28
C ILE A 82 6.45 -2.98 -16.05
N TYR A 83 5.21 -2.65 -15.64
CA TYR A 83 4.13 -3.61 -15.52
C TYR A 83 3.22 -3.54 -16.73
N GLY A 84 3.05 -4.67 -17.42
CA GLY A 84 2.08 -4.81 -18.50
C GLY A 84 0.64 -4.94 -18.00
N LYS A 85 0.48 -5.45 -16.77
CA LYS A 85 -0.82 -5.67 -16.15
C LYS A 85 -0.72 -5.55 -14.62
N ARG A 86 -1.81 -5.10 -14.00
CA ARG A 86 -2.04 -5.12 -12.56
C ARG A 86 -3.40 -5.70 -12.24
N ARG A 87 -3.51 -6.44 -11.12
CA ARG A 87 -4.77 -6.93 -10.61
C ARG A 87 -4.94 -6.50 -9.17
N PHE A 88 -5.93 -5.67 -8.94
CA PHE A 88 -6.26 -5.05 -7.66
C PHE A 88 -7.31 -5.87 -6.92
N TYR A 89 -7.11 -6.02 -5.62
CA TYR A 89 -8.08 -6.61 -4.71
C TYR A 89 -8.51 -5.53 -3.72
N VAL A 90 -9.65 -4.91 -4.01
CA VAL A 90 -10.19 -3.77 -3.27
C VAL A 90 -11.22 -4.28 -2.27
N ASP A 91 -10.96 -4.06 -1.00
CA ASP A 91 -11.87 -4.47 0.07
C ASP A 91 -13.25 -3.81 -0.07
N ALA A 92 -14.31 -4.61 0.01
CA ALA A 92 -15.67 -4.15 -0.24
C ALA A 92 -16.22 -3.23 0.87
N ASP A 93 -15.65 -3.31 2.07
CA ASP A 93 -16.12 -2.54 3.23
C ASP A 93 -15.34 -1.22 3.37
N SER A 94 -14.02 -1.24 3.22
CA SER A 94 -13.15 -0.06 3.42
C SER A 94 -12.78 0.66 2.13
N TRP A 95 -12.98 0.06 0.97
CA TRP A 95 -12.55 0.53 -0.35
C TRP A 95 -11.02 0.71 -0.50
N ASN A 96 -10.25 0.16 0.42
CA ASN A 96 -8.80 0.12 0.30
C ASN A 96 -8.37 -1.03 -0.61
N THR A 97 -7.37 -0.78 -1.45
CA THR A 97 -6.64 -1.87 -2.11
C THR A 97 -5.74 -2.54 -1.08
N LEU A 98 -6.02 -3.79 -0.75
CA LEU A 98 -5.26 -4.53 0.26
C LEU A 98 -4.22 -5.46 -0.33
N LEU A 99 -4.45 -5.92 -1.55
CA LEU A 99 -3.52 -6.74 -2.32
C LEU A 99 -3.47 -6.24 -3.77
N LEU A 100 -2.29 -6.36 -4.38
CA LEU A 100 -2.07 -5.99 -5.76
C LEU A 100 -1.06 -6.95 -6.39
N ASP A 101 -1.48 -7.65 -7.43
CA ASP A 101 -0.60 -8.44 -8.29
C ASP A 101 -0.10 -7.58 -9.44
N GLN A 102 1.19 -7.63 -9.72
CA GLN A 102 1.84 -6.85 -10.77
C GLN A 102 2.61 -7.78 -11.71
N TYR A 103 2.21 -7.76 -12.98
CA TYR A 103 2.73 -8.64 -14.01
C TYR A 103 3.69 -7.87 -14.93
N ASP A 104 4.76 -8.52 -15.36
CA ASP A 104 5.72 -7.96 -16.30
C ASP A 104 5.14 -7.87 -17.74
N GLY A 105 5.93 -7.35 -18.67
CA GLY A 105 5.52 -7.24 -20.07
C GLY A 105 5.34 -8.58 -20.81
N ARG A 106 5.73 -9.70 -20.20
CA ARG A 106 5.52 -11.07 -20.73
C ARG A 106 4.27 -11.72 -20.13
N GLY A 107 3.60 -11.05 -19.16
CA GLY A 107 2.44 -11.56 -18.45
C GLY A 107 2.78 -12.47 -17.28
N GLU A 108 4.04 -12.52 -16.84
CA GLU A 108 4.46 -13.31 -15.68
C GLU A 108 4.26 -12.49 -14.39
N LEU A 109 3.76 -13.13 -13.33
CA LEU A 109 3.65 -12.49 -12.03
C LEU A 109 5.04 -12.16 -11.49
N TRP A 110 5.30 -10.86 -11.39
CA TRP A 110 6.61 -10.36 -10.98
C TRP A 110 6.61 -9.87 -9.55
N ARG A 111 5.62 -9.04 -9.19
CA ARG A 111 5.54 -8.41 -7.87
C ARG A 111 4.17 -8.57 -7.25
N VAL A 112 4.18 -8.56 -5.92
CA VAL A 112 2.96 -8.52 -5.10
C VAL A 112 3.11 -7.41 -4.09
N THR A 113 2.11 -6.55 -4.02
CA THR A 113 2.04 -5.48 -3.02
C THR A 113 0.93 -5.79 -2.04
N MET A 114 1.19 -5.56 -0.75
CA MET A 114 0.23 -5.75 0.33
C MET A 114 0.10 -4.47 1.14
N GLY A 115 -1.13 -4.04 1.39
CA GLY A 115 -1.46 -3.00 2.37
C GLY A 115 -1.97 -3.65 3.66
N LEU A 116 -1.18 -3.65 4.73
CA LEU A 116 -1.60 -4.21 6.01
C LEU A 116 -2.55 -3.25 6.69
N ALA A 117 -3.86 -3.48 6.55
CA ALA A 117 -4.89 -2.61 7.06
C ALA A 117 -5.07 -2.71 8.57
N LYS A 118 -5.43 -1.58 9.18
CA LYS A 118 -5.85 -1.44 10.56
C LYS A 118 -7.09 -0.54 10.64
N ASN A 119 -8.05 -0.92 11.47
CA ASN A 119 -9.18 -0.04 11.77
C ASN A 119 -8.79 0.91 12.91
N TYR A 120 -8.87 2.21 12.64
CA TYR A 120 -8.63 3.27 13.61
C TYR A 120 -9.97 3.76 14.16
N TYR A 121 -10.37 3.23 15.30
CA TYR A 121 -11.67 3.50 15.89
C TYR A 121 -11.89 4.96 16.26
N GLU A 122 -10.80 5.68 16.55
CA GLU A 122 -10.79 7.12 16.83
C GLU A 122 -11.10 7.99 15.62
N LEU A 123 -11.01 7.42 14.37
CA LEU A 123 -11.22 8.17 13.12
C LEU A 123 -12.59 8.07 12.49
N PRO A 124 -13.47 7.18 12.78
CA PRO A 124 -13.55 5.78 12.46
C PRO A 124 -13.19 5.52 10.97
N GLY A 125 -12.11 4.86 10.72
CA GLY A 125 -11.64 4.61 9.36
C GLY A 125 -10.57 3.52 9.31
N VAL A 126 -10.42 2.94 8.13
CA VAL A 126 -9.40 1.92 7.85
C VAL A 126 -8.27 2.54 7.07
N TRP A 127 -7.04 2.30 7.52
CA TRP A 127 -5.83 2.74 6.84
C TRP A 127 -4.74 1.68 6.95
N THR A 128 -3.77 1.69 6.04
CA THR A 128 -2.63 0.78 6.11
C THR A 128 -1.64 1.20 7.19
N VAL A 129 -1.18 0.22 7.96
CA VAL A 129 -0.06 0.37 8.90
C VAL A 129 1.24 0.35 8.14
N LEU A 130 1.40 -0.67 7.28
CA LEU A 130 2.57 -0.90 6.42
C LEU A 130 2.12 -1.21 5.00
N ASP A 131 2.87 -0.73 4.03
CA ASP A 131 2.82 -1.19 2.65
C ASP A 131 4.05 -2.05 2.37
N VAL A 132 3.84 -3.23 1.83
CA VAL A 132 4.89 -4.22 1.58
C VAL A 132 4.94 -4.57 0.10
N TYR A 133 6.09 -4.41 -0.50
CA TYR A 133 6.34 -4.63 -1.93
C TYR A 133 7.28 -5.80 -2.09
N HIS A 134 6.77 -6.96 -2.52
CA HIS A 134 7.57 -8.15 -2.78
C HIS A 134 7.97 -8.22 -4.25
N ASP A 135 9.25 -8.41 -4.52
CA ASP A 135 9.77 -8.81 -5.84
C ASP A 135 10.05 -10.31 -5.80
N LEU A 136 9.17 -11.08 -6.44
CA LEU A 136 9.21 -12.53 -6.42
C LEU A 136 10.40 -13.09 -7.21
N GLN A 137 10.82 -12.41 -8.25
CA GLN A 137 11.96 -12.82 -9.09
C GLN A 137 13.28 -12.54 -8.38
N ALA A 138 13.42 -11.37 -7.76
CA ALA A 138 14.61 -10.98 -7.02
C ALA A 138 14.66 -11.58 -5.60
N ARG A 139 13.56 -12.15 -5.11
CA ARG A 139 13.38 -12.67 -3.74
C ARG A 139 13.72 -11.64 -2.67
N ARG A 140 13.32 -10.42 -2.91
CA ARG A 140 13.51 -9.27 -2.02
C ARG A 140 12.17 -8.60 -1.76
N TYR A 141 12.11 -7.82 -0.70
CA TYR A 141 10.95 -7.00 -0.42
C TYR A 141 11.36 -5.64 0.14
N HIS A 142 10.46 -4.70 0.06
CA HIS A 142 10.57 -3.35 0.59
C HIS A 142 9.34 -3.05 1.46
N VAL A 143 9.55 -2.42 2.60
CA VAL A 143 8.49 -2.02 3.52
C VAL A 143 8.46 -0.51 3.63
N LEU A 144 7.27 0.08 3.58
CA LEU A 144 7.03 1.49 3.80
C LEU A 144 6.07 1.66 4.98
N GLY A 145 6.31 2.69 5.80
CA GLY A 145 5.42 3.04 6.91
C GLY A 145 5.85 2.48 8.28
N LEU A 146 7.06 1.91 8.39
CA LEU A 146 7.60 1.52 9.70
C LEU A 146 7.76 2.77 10.59
N ASP A 147 7.07 2.79 11.72
CA ASP A 147 7.07 3.88 12.70
C ASP A 147 6.99 3.41 14.16
N THR A 148 7.10 2.10 14.39
CA THR A 148 6.95 1.50 15.73
C THR A 148 8.09 1.83 16.69
N GLU A 149 9.28 2.13 16.17
CA GLU A 149 10.44 2.59 16.97
C GLU A 149 10.61 4.11 16.93
N GLU A 150 9.72 4.84 16.23
CA GLU A 150 9.81 6.29 16.11
C GLU A 150 9.16 6.98 17.32
N GLY A 151 9.76 8.09 17.77
CA GLY A 151 9.26 8.87 18.92
C GLY A 151 7.95 9.61 18.68
N SER A 152 7.46 9.66 17.44
CA SER A 152 6.17 10.24 17.09
C SER A 152 5.45 9.37 16.06
N THR A 153 4.26 8.94 16.43
CA THR A 153 3.36 8.21 15.54
C THR A 153 2.52 9.13 14.67
N ARG A 154 1.84 8.52 13.72
CA ARG A 154 0.78 9.19 12.95
C ARG A 154 -0.23 9.80 13.90
N LYS A 155 -0.45 11.10 13.77
CA LYS A 155 -1.47 11.82 14.55
C LYS A 155 -2.69 12.04 13.67
N PHE A 156 -3.80 11.51 14.10
CA PHE A 156 -5.09 11.84 13.53
C PHE A 156 -5.69 12.97 14.33
N THR A 157 -6.16 14.00 13.67
CA THR A 157 -6.72 15.18 14.33
C THR A 157 -7.94 15.71 13.57
N ASN A 158 -8.92 16.18 14.32
CA ASN A 158 -10.06 16.92 13.76
C ASN A 158 -9.70 18.40 13.49
N ASP A 159 -8.54 18.87 13.91
CA ASP A 159 -8.01 20.18 13.58
C ASP A 159 -7.57 20.22 12.11
N VAL A 160 -8.53 20.42 11.22
CA VAL A 160 -8.25 20.55 9.80
C VAL A 160 -7.61 21.92 9.55
N PRO A 161 -6.38 21.97 9.06
CA PRO A 161 -5.74 23.23 8.72
C PRO A 161 -6.57 23.99 7.68
N ASN A 162 -6.69 25.32 7.84
CA ASN A 162 -7.44 26.14 6.90
C ASN A 162 -6.78 26.16 5.50
N ARG A 163 -7.51 26.60 4.48
CA ARG A 163 -7.05 26.63 3.08
C ARG A 163 -5.70 27.36 2.89
N ARG A 164 -5.41 28.39 3.71
CA ARG A 164 -4.16 29.15 3.63
C ARG A 164 -2.94 28.31 4.00
N TYR A 165 -3.12 27.30 4.86
CA TYR A 165 -2.07 26.36 5.25
C TYR A 165 -1.51 25.59 4.04
N PHE A 166 -2.36 25.23 3.09
CA PHE A 166 -2.01 24.48 1.87
C PHE A 166 -1.57 25.36 0.70
N SER A 167 -1.30 26.65 0.92
CA SER A 167 -0.83 27.55 -0.13
C SER A 167 0.67 27.34 -0.45
N PRO A 168 1.12 27.60 -1.69
CA PRO A 168 2.54 27.57 -2.06
C PRO A 168 3.43 28.45 -1.16
N ALA A 169 2.91 29.61 -0.75
CA ALA A 169 3.63 30.50 0.17
C ALA A 169 3.82 29.91 1.56
N SER A 170 2.85 29.14 2.05
CA SER A 170 2.95 28.41 3.31
C SER A 170 3.95 27.26 3.23
N LEU A 171 3.99 26.53 2.11
CA LEU A 171 4.95 25.47 1.87
C LEU A 171 6.39 26.01 1.88
N ARG A 172 6.67 27.08 1.13
CA ARG A 172 8.00 27.72 1.10
C ARG A 172 8.48 28.15 2.47
N ARG A 173 7.62 28.73 3.32
CA ARG A 173 8.01 29.14 4.69
C ARG A 173 8.36 27.98 5.60
N ARG A 174 7.81 26.78 5.36
CA ARG A 174 8.06 25.58 6.16
C ARG A 174 9.27 24.78 5.67
N SER A 175 9.63 24.90 4.40
CA SER A 175 10.81 24.22 3.84
C SER A 175 12.15 24.90 4.18
N VAL A 176 12.11 26.10 4.76
CA VAL A 176 13.32 26.87 5.19
C VAL A 176 13.51 26.63 6.69
N ARG A 177 13.87 25.39 7.06
CA ARG A 177 14.40 25.06 8.39
C ARG A 177 15.62 24.20 8.24
#